data_e33d9ea4e32fd288bba754301f18a1d3
#
_entry.id   e33d9ea4e32fd288bba754301f18a1d3
#
_cell.length_a   1.000
_cell.length_b   1.000
_cell.length_c   1.000
_cell.angle_alpha   90.00
_cell.angle_beta   90.00
_cell.angle_gamma   90.00
#
_symmetry.space_group_name_H-M   'P 1'
#
loop_
_entity.id
_entity.type
_entity.pdbx_description
1 polymer ?
#
loop_
_entity_poly.entity_id
_entity_poly.type
_entity_poly.pdbx_seq_one_letter_code
_entity_poly.pdbx_strand_id
1 'polypeptide(L)'
;MPPKILVISGPTASGKTRLAVELALRHGGEVVSADSMQVYRRMDIGTAKPTPEEMRGIPHHMLDVADPEEDFSVARYVELAAPCVDDILARGKLPIVAGGTGLYLDSLLSGRTFAPFSPDGGLRARLEARFDALGGEAMLGELAAADPEAAARLHPNDRKRIVRALEVFQQTGKTISQHNRETRALPLRYDALTLSLAFQRREDMWARIDRRVDEMMAAGLAEEVRALLDSGVPVRCTAMQAIGYKEMAAALRGGGDVCAAAEEIKLRSQQYAKRQLTWFRRTEGAKWLFWGPEPDFEAACRTSTKYLEEFGLV
;
A
#
# COMPACT_ATOMS: atom_id res chain seq x y z
N MET A 1 -15.86 -18.38 -14.24
CA MET A 1 -15.93 -17.38 -13.17
C MET A 1 -14.51 -17.10 -12.69
N PRO A 2 -14.16 -15.89 -12.29
CA PRO A 2 -12.85 -15.63 -11.70
C PRO A 2 -12.62 -16.50 -10.46
N PRO A 3 -11.38 -16.90 -10.16
CA PRO A 3 -11.09 -17.65 -8.95
C PRO A 3 -11.34 -16.78 -7.70
N LYS A 4 -11.83 -17.45 -6.64
CA LYS A 4 -12.19 -16.78 -5.39
C LYS A 4 -10.98 -16.63 -4.47
N ILE A 5 -10.86 -15.47 -3.83
CA ILE A 5 -9.80 -15.18 -2.85
C ILE A 5 -10.32 -14.39 -1.66
N LEU A 6 -9.57 -14.37 -0.55
CA LEU A 6 -9.84 -13.50 0.59
C LEU A 6 -8.95 -12.26 0.54
N VAL A 7 -9.55 -11.08 0.77
CA VAL A 7 -8.84 -9.81 0.95
C VAL A 7 -9.07 -9.29 2.37
N ILE A 8 -8.00 -8.90 3.07
CA ILE A 8 -8.07 -8.24 4.37
C ILE A 8 -7.47 -6.86 4.25
N SER A 9 -8.33 -5.86 4.29
CA SER A 9 -7.97 -4.44 4.15
C SER A 9 -8.20 -3.67 5.46
N GLY A 10 -7.62 -2.50 5.57
CA GLY A 10 -7.82 -1.62 6.72
C GLY A 10 -6.63 -0.69 6.96
N PRO A 11 -6.75 0.28 7.87
CA PRO A 11 -5.69 1.23 8.15
C PRO A 11 -4.49 0.56 8.82
N THR A 12 -3.37 1.30 8.88
CA THR A 12 -2.22 0.88 9.70
C THR A 12 -2.66 0.64 11.16
N ALA A 13 -1.97 -0.22 11.87
CA ALA A 13 -2.24 -0.62 13.26
C ALA A 13 -3.62 -1.29 13.51
N SER A 14 -4.38 -1.68 12.46
CA SER A 14 -5.69 -2.33 12.64
C SER A 14 -5.65 -3.85 12.88
N GLY A 15 -4.47 -4.49 12.90
CA GLY A 15 -4.36 -5.92 13.17
C GLY A 15 -4.60 -6.84 11.97
N LYS A 16 -4.50 -6.33 10.74
CA LYS A 16 -4.68 -7.11 9.50
C LYS A 16 -3.82 -8.36 9.45
N THR A 17 -2.53 -8.23 9.74
CA THR A 17 -1.56 -9.34 9.74
C THR A 17 -1.98 -10.45 10.68
N ARG A 18 -2.32 -10.10 11.92
CA ARG A 18 -2.77 -11.09 12.90
C ARG A 18 -4.03 -11.81 12.46
N LEU A 19 -5.05 -11.08 11.96
CA LEU A 19 -6.27 -11.72 11.44
C LEU A 19 -5.97 -12.61 10.24
N ALA A 20 -5.07 -12.19 9.33
CA ALA A 20 -4.67 -12.99 8.17
C ALA A 20 -4.02 -14.30 8.58
N VAL A 21 -3.09 -14.27 9.55
CA VAL A 21 -2.42 -15.47 10.09
C VAL A 21 -3.42 -16.39 10.79
N GLU A 22 -4.32 -15.85 11.61
CA GLU A 22 -5.35 -16.66 12.28
C GLU A 22 -6.27 -17.37 11.28
N LEU A 23 -6.70 -16.68 10.23
CA LEU A 23 -7.55 -17.29 9.20
C LEU A 23 -6.76 -18.28 8.32
N ALA A 24 -5.48 -17.99 8.02
CA ALA A 24 -4.62 -18.91 7.30
C ALA A 24 -4.41 -20.22 8.06
N LEU A 25 -4.19 -20.16 9.36
CA LEU A 25 -4.06 -21.36 10.22
C LEU A 25 -5.34 -22.21 10.26
N ARG A 26 -6.50 -21.57 10.31
CA ARG A 26 -7.80 -22.23 10.40
C ARG A 26 -8.23 -22.88 9.08
N HIS A 27 -7.89 -22.26 7.96
CA HIS A 27 -8.42 -22.63 6.65
C HIS A 27 -7.34 -23.07 5.65
N GLY A 28 -6.11 -23.36 6.10
CA GLY A 28 -5.04 -23.85 5.24
C GLY A 28 -4.59 -22.82 4.19
N GLY A 29 -4.55 -21.54 4.56
CA GLY A 29 -4.21 -20.45 3.66
C GLY A 29 -2.74 -20.03 3.70
N GLU A 30 -2.38 -19.13 2.78
CA GLU A 30 -1.09 -18.42 2.74
C GLU A 30 -1.35 -16.92 2.53
N VAL A 31 -0.47 -16.08 3.05
CA VAL A 31 -0.63 -14.62 3.03
C VAL A 31 0.17 -14.00 1.89
N VAL A 32 -0.45 -13.09 1.13
CA VAL A 32 0.20 -12.23 0.14
C VAL A 32 0.10 -10.80 0.64
N SER A 33 1.25 -10.18 0.99
CA SER A 33 1.27 -8.80 1.48
C SER A 33 0.89 -7.80 0.39
N ALA A 34 -0.03 -6.89 0.67
CA ALA A 34 -0.40 -5.75 -0.15
C ALA A 34 0.00 -4.43 0.54
N ASP A 35 1.24 -4.37 0.98
CA ASP A 35 1.85 -3.17 1.58
C ASP A 35 3.00 -2.68 0.71
N SER A 36 2.98 -1.39 0.34
CA SER A 36 3.96 -0.81 -0.57
C SER A 36 5.34 -0.56 0.05
N MET A 37 5.48 -0.76 1.36
CA MET A 37 6.75 -0.55 2.05
C MET A 37 7.35 -1.86 2.58
N GLN A 38 6.55 -2.86 2.93
CA GLN A 38 7.04 -4.19 3.34
C GLN A 38 7.71 -4.98 2.21
N VAL A 39 7.60 -4.52 0.98
CA VAL A 39 8.30 -5.09 -0.18
C VAL A 39 9.80 -4.88 -0.12
N TYR A 40 10.28 -3.89 0.63
CA TYR A 40 11.70 -3.53 0.68
C TYR A 40 12.45 -4.31 1.75
N ARG A 41 13.61 -4.87 1.37
CA ARG A 41 14.58 -5.50 2.28
C ARG A 41 15.15 -4.47 3.26
N ARG A 42 15.56 -4.90 4.44
CA ARG A 42 16.20 -4.04 5.46
C ARG A 42 15.31 -2.92 6.02
N MET A 43 14.01 -2.94 5.70
CA MET A 43 13.02 -2.00 6.19
C MET A 43 11.97 -2.78 6.98
N ASP A 44 12.29 -3.15 8.21
CA ASP A 44 11.52 -4.11 8.99
C ASP A 44 10.71 -3.42 10.09
N ILE A 45 11.40 -2.62 10.92
CA ILE A 45 10.79 -1.94 12.07
C ILE A 45 9.80 -0.88 11.61
N GLY A 46 10.26 0.07 10.78
CA GLY A 46 9.42 1.21 10.37
C GLY A 46 8.26 0.84 9.46
N THR A 47 8.32 -0.30 8.78
CA THR A 47 7.20 -0.85 7.99
C THR A 47 6.29 -1.77 8.81
N ALA A 48 6.70 -2.10 10.05
CA ALA A 48 6.10 -3.14 10.88
C ALA A 48 5.90 -4.44 10.09
N LYS A 49 6.95 -4.89 9.44
CA LYS A 49 6.99 -6.17 8.75
C LYS A 49 6.77 -7.28 9.78
N PRO A 50 5.92 -8.30 9.50
CA PRO A 50 5.67 -9.36 10.45
C PRO A 50 6.95 -10.13 10.75
N THR A 51 7.19 -10.41 12.03
CA THR A 51 8.29 -11.27 12.45
C THR A 51 7.98 -12.76 12.20
N PRO A 52 8.97 -13.66 12.18
CA PRO A 52 8.73 -15.11 12.08
C PRO A 52 7.76 -15.63 13.15
N GLU A 53 7.82 -15.08 14.37
CA GLU A 53 6.93 -15.42 15.47
C GLU A 53 5.49 -15.00 15.18
N GLU A 54 5.29 -13.81 14.61
CA GLU A 54 3.98 -13.30 14.21
C GLU A 54 3.41 -14.07 13.02
N MET A 55 4.26 -14.53 12.10
CA MET A 55 3.87 -15.36 10.96
C MET A 55 3.43 -16.77 11.37
N ARG A 56 3.88 -17.30 12.51
CA ARG A 56 3.50 -18.61 13.07
C ARG A 56 3.62 -19.75 12.06
N GLY A 57 4.63 -19.71 11.21
CA GLY A 57 4.89 -20.73 10.19
C GLY A 57 4.01 -20.61 8.93
N ILE A 58 3.12 -19.63 8.84
CA ILE A 58 2.34 -19.36 7.62
C ILE A 58 3.26 -18.69 6.58
N PRO A 59 3.31 -19.22 5.34
CA PRO A 59 4.04 -18.58 4.26
C PRO A 59 3.49 -17.17 3.97
N HIS A 60 4.40 -16.20 3.90
CA HIS A 60 4.11 -14.84 3.52
C HIS A 60 4.85 -14.51 2.22
N HIS A 61 4.10 -14.06 1.23
CA HIS A 61 4.61 -13.64 -0.08
C HIS A 61 4.62 -12.12 -0.18
N MET A 62 5.42 -11.58 -1.07
CA MET A 62 5.57 -10.13 -1.31
C MET A 62 6.17 -9.35 -0.14
N LEU A 63 6.96 -10.02 0.69
CA LEU A 63 7.89 -9.39 1.63
C LEU A 63 9.30 -9.50 1.07
N ASP A 64 10.15 -8.48 1.27
CA ASP A 64 11.59 -8.50 0.91
C ASP A 64 11.88 -8.81 -0.58
N VAL A 65 11.03 -8.32 -1.48
CA VAL A 65 11.13 -8.60 -2.93
C VAL A 65 11.89 -7.53 -3.72
N ALA A 66 12.27 -6.42 -3.08
CA ALA A 66 13.00 -5.32 -3.69
C ALA A 66 14.07 -4.76 -2.75
N ASP A 67 15.13 -4.18 -3.30
CA ASP A 67 16.08 -3.41 -2.52
C ASP A 67 15.61 -1.95 -2.39
N PRO A 68 15.94 -1.24 -1.29
CA PRO A 68 15.46 0.12 -1.05
C PRO A 68 15.84 1.13 -2.14
N GLU A 69 16.90 0.86 -2.87
CA GLU A 69 17.38 1.67 -4.00
C GLU A 69 16.54 1.51 -5.27
N GLU A 70 15.76 0.42 -5.35
CA GLU A 70 14.92 0.13 -6.51
C GLU A 70 13.60 0.92 -6.48
N ASP A 71 13.16 1.37 -7.65
CA ASP A 71 11.80 1.86 -7.81
C ASP A 71 10.82 0.69 -7.86
N PHE A 72 9.85 0.69 -6.96
CA PHE A 72 8.81 -0.32 -6.91
C PHE A 72 7.43 0.27 -7.21
N SER A 73 6.88 -0.11 -8.35
CA SER A 73 5.61 0.40 -8.86
C SER A 73 4.44 -0.56 -8.59
N VAL A 74 3.21 -0.05 -8.67
CA VAL A 74 2.00 -0.90 -8.63
C VAL A 74 1.98 -1.93 -9.77
N ALA A 75 2.53 -1.62 -10.93
CA ALA A 75 2.65 -2.56 -12.03
C ALA A 75 3.54 -3.75 -11.65
N ARG A 76 4.73 -3.46 -11.11
CA ARG A 76 5.65 -4.50 -10.60
C ARG A 76 5.02 -5.30 -9.46
N TYR A 77 4.24 -4.64 -8.58
CA TYR A 77 3.51 -5.36 -7.54
C TYR A 77 2.56 -6.40 -8.13
N VAL A 78 1.72 -6.03 -9.09
CA VAL A 78 0.74 -6.95 -9.71
C VAL A 78 1.46 -8.08 -10.47
N GLU A 79 2.53 -7.76 -11.19
CA GLU A 79 3.37 -8.73 -11.92
C GLU A 79 3.92 -9.82 -10.99
N LEU A 80 4.35 -9.46 -9.78
CA LEU A 80 4.92 -10.40 -8.81
C LEU A 80 3.85 -11.06 -7.92
N ALA A 81 2.83 -10.32 -7.49
CA ALA A 81 1.82 -10.82 -6.56
C ALA A 81 0.82 -11.77 -7.23
N ALA A 82 0.44 -11.52 -8.50
CA ALA A 82 -0.53 -12.36 -9.17
C ALA A 82 -0.04 -13.82 -9.34
N PRO A 83 1.20 -14.11 -9.77
CA PRO A 83 1.72 -15.47 -9.78
C PRO A 83 1.72 -16.13 -8.40
N CYS A 84 1.97 -15.39 -7.31
CA CYS A 84 1.89 -15.94 -5.95
C CYS A 84 0.46 -16.39 -5.63
N VAL A 85 -0.54 -15.55 -5.93
CA VAL A 85 -1.97 -15.90 -5.73
C VAL A 85 -2.35 -17.12 -6.57
N ASP A 86 -1.96 -17.14 -7.85
CA ASP A 86 -2.28 -18.23 -8.78
C ASP A 86 -1.64 -19.56 -8.33
N ASP A 87 -0.39 -19.54 -7.81
CA ASP A 87 0.29 -20.71 -7.27
C ASP A 87 -0.41 -21.25 -6.00
N ILE A 88 -0.81 -20.37 -5.08
CA ILE A 88 -1.55 -20.75 -3.87
C ILE A 88 -2.86 -21.46 -4.27
N LEU A 89 -3.61 -20.89 -5.22
CA LEU A 89 -4.83 -21.49 -5.77
C LEU A 89 -4.56 -22.84 -6.44
N ALA A 90 -3.50 -22.96 -7.23
CA ALA A 90 -3.14 -24.21 -7.92
C ALA A 90 -2.80 -25.34 -6.92
N ARG A 91 -2.30 -25.00 -5.73
CA ARG A 91 -2.06 -25.95 -4.64
C ARG A 91 -3.31 -26.24 -3.79
N GLY A 92 -4.48 -25.72 -4.16
CA GLY A 92 -5.74 -25.90 -3.42
C GLY A 92 -5.79 -25.21 -2.07
N LYS A 93 -4.96 -24.19 -1.85
CA LYS A 93 -4.93 -23.41 -0.62
C LYS A 93 -5.69 -22.08 -0.77
N LEU A 94 -6.04 -21.48 0.37
CA LEU A 94 -6.72 -20.19 0.42
C LEU A 94 -5.71 -19.02 0.29
N PRO A 95 -5.72 -18.23 -0.81
CA PRO A 95 -4.92 -17.01 -0.85
C PRO A 95 -5.57 -15.91 0.00
N ILE A 96 -4.79 -15.34 0.91
CA ILE A 96 -5.22 -14.22 1.76
C ILE A 96 -4.38 -13.00 1.42
N VAL A 97 -4.94 -12.08 0.63
CA VAL A 97 -4.24 -10.84 0.29
C VAL A 97 -4.49 -9.82 1.39
N ALA A 98 -3.47 -9.49 2.17
CA ALA A 98 -3.60 -8.62 3.34
C ALA A 98 -2.77 -7.34 3.21
N GLY A 99 -3.39 -6.16 3.33
CA GLY A 99 -2.61 -4.93 3.25
C GLY A 99 -3.37 -3.63 3.42
N GLY A 100 -2.58 -2.56 3.50
CA GLY A 100 -3.07 -1.18 3.66
C GLY A 100 -2.98 -0.34 2.39
N THR A 101 -2.39 -0.85 1.32
CA THR A 101 -2.20 -0.12 0.07
C THR A 101 -3.36 -0.39 -0.90
N GLY A 102 -4.42 0.43 -0.79
CA GLY A 102 -5.64 0.23 -1.57
C GLY A 102 -5.40 0.17 -3.07
N LEU A 103 -4.45 0.96 -3.60
CA LEU A 103 -4.08 0.89 -5.01
C LEU A 103 -3.55 -0.51 -5.42
N TYR A 104 -2.80 -1.18 -4.55
CA TYR A 104 -2.29 -2.52 -4.82
C TYR A 104 -3.43 -3.54 -4.85
N LEU A 105 -4.32 -3.48 -3.85
CA LEU A 105 -5.49 -4.35 -3.78
C LEU A 105 -6.38 -4.19 -5.01
N ASP A 106 -6.80 -2.97 -5.33
CA ASP A 106 -7.67 -2.69 -6.48
C ASP A 106 -7.03 -3.13 -7.80
N SER A 107 -5.72 -2.93 -7.95
CA SER A 107 -5.01 -3.27 -9.18
C SER A 107 -4.83 -4.78 -9.35
N LEU A 108 -4.56 -5.51 -8.28
CA LEU A 108 -4.45 -6.96 -8.30
C LEU A 108 -5.81 -7.61 -8.65
N LEU A 109 -6.90 -7.12 -8.03
CA LEU A 109 -8.24 -7.67 -8.25
C LEU A 109 -8.79 -7.39 -9.64
N SER A 110 -8.53 -6.19 -10.16
CA SER A 110 -9.18 -5.71 -11.38
C SER A 110 -8.57 -6.23 -12.67
N GLY A 111 -7.46 -6.97 -12.63
CA GLY A 111 -6.75 -7.40 -13.84
C GLY A 111 -6.26 -6.24 -14.72
N ARG A 112 -6.09 -5.03 -14.13
CA ARG A 112 -5.71 -3.83 -14.88
C ARG A 112 -4.35 -3.99 -15.55
N THR A 113 -4.28 -3.56 -16.78
CA THR A 113 -3.03 -3.28 -17.46
C THR A 113 -2.53 -1.88 -17.07
N PHE A 114 -1.23 -1.70 -17.09
CA PHE A 114 -0.63 -0.42 -16.75
C PHE A 114 -0.06 0.22 -18.00
N ALA A 115 -0.23 1.54 -18.12
CA ALA A 115 0.44 2.29 -19.17
C ALA A 115 1.96 2.11 -19.04
N PRO A 116 2.68 1.92 -20.15
CA PRO A 116 4.09 1.66 -20.14
C PRO A 116 4.85 2.75 -19.37
N PHE A 117 5.89 2.33 -18.68
CA PHE A 117 6.84 3.22 -18.03
C PHE A 117 7.98 3.48 -19.02
N SER A 118 8.47 4.72 -19.10
CA SER A 118 9.62 5.03 -19.95
C SER A 118 10.87 4.33 -19.44
N PRO A 119 11.47 3.42 -20.19
CA PRO A 119 12.62 2.67 -19.70
C PRO A 119 13.84 3.55 -19.39
N ASP A 120 13.97 4.69 -20.07
CA ASP A 120 15.11 5.60 -19.95
C ASP A 120 14.91 6.73 -18.94
N GLY A 121 13.72 6.85 -18.32
CA GLY A 121 13.39 7.92 -17.35
C GLY A 121 13.51 9.35 -17.91
N GLY A 122 14.04 9.53 -19.11
CA GLY A 122 14.38 10.84 -19.67
C GLY A 122 13.17 11.72 -19.90
N LEU A 123 12.03 11.16 -20.31
CA LEU A 123 10.80 11.94 -20.48
C LEU A 123 10.27 12.44 -19.14
N ARG A 124 10.24 11.59 -18.12
CA ARG A 124 9.80 11.98 -16.79
C ARG A 124 10.67 13.07 -16.20
N ALA A 125 12.00 12.92 -16.28
CA ALA A 125 12.95 13.94 -15.80
C ALA A 125 12.74 15.30 -16.51
N ARG A 126 12.51 15.31 -17.84
CA ARG A 126 12.17 16.52 -18.58
C ARG A 126 10.86 17.16 -18.11
N LEU A 127 9.80 16.34 -17.88
CA LEU A 127 8.52 16.86 -17.39
C LEU A 127 8.63 17.40 -15.97
N GLU A 128 9.42 16.76 -15.11
CA GLU A 128 9.68 17.24 -13.75
C GLU A 128 10.46 18.56 -13.76
N ALA A 129 11.50 18.67 -14.59
CA ALA A 129 12.24 19.93 -14.76
C ALA A 129 11.35 21.05 -15.32
N ARG A 130 10.44 20.74 -16.27
CA ARG A 130 9.45 21.70 -16.77
C ARG A 130 8.47 22.12 -15.67
N PHE A 131 8.05 21.19 -14.82
CA PHE A 131 7.17 21.50 -13.69
C PHE A 131 7.87 22.48 -12.71
N ASP A 132 9.16 22.28 -12.46
CA ASP A 132 9.95 23.17 -11.60
C ASP A 132 10.14 24.57 -12.23
N ALA A 133 10.27 24.64 -13.55
CA ALA A 133 10.47 25.90 -14.28
C ALA A 133 9.17 26.69 -14.51
N LEU A 134 8.08 26.02 -14.85
CA LEU A 134 6.81 26.67 -15.28
C LEU A 134 5.75 26.74 -14.16
N GLY A 135 5.89 25.91 -13.12
CA GLY A 135 4.93 25.81 -12.04
C GLY A 135 3.72 24.93 -12.36
N GLY A 136 2.99 24.57 -11.30
CA GLY A 136 1.89 23.61 -11.39
C GLY A 136 0.68 24.10 -12.20
N GLU A 137 0.37 25.39 -12.15
CA GLU A 137 -0.76 25.98 -12.91
C GLU A 137 -0.54 25.83 -14.43
N ALA A 138 0.65 26.13 -14.92
CA ALA A 138 0.96 26.01 -16.35
C ALA A 138 0.93 24.55 -16.81
N MET A 139 1.51 23.64 -16.00
CA MET A 139 1.52 22.21 -16.32
C MET A 139 0.13 21.57 -16.22
N LEU A 140 -0.73 22.04 -15.31
CA LEU A 140 -2.13 21.61 -15.23
C LEU A 140 -2.93 22.15 -16.43
N GLY A 141 -2.65 23.37 -16.90
CA GLY A 141 -3.21 23.93 -18.13
C GLY A 141 -2.86 23.10 -19.37
N GLU A 142 -1.60 22.65 -19.49
CA GLU A 142 -1.16 21.73 -20.55
C GLU A 142 -1.90 20.39 -20.47
N LEU A 143 -2.04 19.83 -19.27
CA LEU A 143 -2.81 18.62 -19.07
C LEU A 143 -4.29 18.82 -19.44
N ALA A 144 -4.89 19.98 -19.12
CA ALA A 144 -6.28 20.27 -19.44
C ALA A 144 -6.53 20.30 -20.96
N ALA A 145 -5.56 20.75 -21.75
CA ALA A 145 -5.64 20.70 -23.21
C ALA A 145 -5.61 19.26 -23.76
N ALA A 146 -4.87 18.34 -23.12
CA ALA A 146 -4.74 16.96 -23.56
C ALA A 146 -5.80 16.02 -22.93
N ASP A 147 -6.07 16.15 -21.63
CA ASP A 147 -6.97 15.33 -20.82
C ASP A 147 -7.78 16.20 -19.85
N PRO A 148 -8.84 16.87 -20.32
CA PRO A 148 -9.68 17.74 -19.47
C PRO A 148 -10.29 16.99 -18.28
N GLU A 149 -10.61 15.69 -18.47
CA GLU A 149 -11.20 14.85 -17.42
C GLU A 149 -10.22 14.60 -16.27
N ALA A 150 -8.95 14.35 -16.57
CA ALA A 150 -7.91 14.18 -15.55
C ALA A 150 -7.61 15.51 -14.86
N ALA A 151 -7.47 16.60 -15.64
CA ALA A 151 -7.13 17.92 -15.11
C ALA A 151 -8.18 18.45 -14.13
N ALA A 152 -9.48 18.23 -14.40
CA ALA A 152 -10.57 18.66 -13.52
C ALA A 152 -10.53 18.01 -12.11
N ARG A 153 -9.78 16.93 -11.93
CA ARG A 153 -9.67 16.19 -10.67
C ARG A 153 -8.38 16.45 -9.91
N LEU A 154 -7.46 17.21 -10.50
CA LEU A 154 -6.14 17.45 -9.94
C LEU A 154 -6.01 18.90 -9.46
N HIS A 155 -5.21 19.06 -8.41
CA HIS A 155 -4.79 20.39 -7.95
C HIS A 155 -3.42 20.73 -8.56
N PRO A 156 -3.07 22.01 -8.82
CA PRO A 156 -1.76 22.39 -9.35
C PRO A 156 -0.57 21.84 -8.55
N ASN A 157 -0.75 21.60 -7.25
CA ASN A 157 0.28 21.01 -6.39
C ASN A 157 0.42 19.46 -6.53
N ASP A 158 -0.44 18.82 -7.31
CA ASP A 158 -0.39 17.36 -7.55
C ASP A 158 0.69 16.97 -8.58
N ARG A 159 1.92 17.49 -8.40
CA ARG A 159 3.07 17.31 -9.30
C ARG A 159 3.18 15.89 -9.86
N LYS A 160 3.23 14.88 -8.99
CA LYS A 160 3.42 13.49 -9.42
C LYS A 160 2.32 13.00 -10.35
N ARG A 161 1.07 13.41 -10.13
CA ARG A 161 -0.08 12.99 -10.94
C ARG A 161 -0.14 13.75 -12.27
N ILE A 162 0.14 15.05 -12.27
CA ILE A 162 0.20 15.87 -13.49
C ILE A 162 1.31 15.37 -14.40
N VAL A 163 2.53 15.21 -13.87
CA VAL A 163 3.68 14.69 -14.62
C VAL A 163 3.37 13.29 -15.18
N ARG A 164 2.78 12.39 -14.39
CA ARG A 164 2.42 11.05 -14.86
C ARG A 164 1.38 11.05 -15.97
N ALA A 165 0.37 11.89 -15.89
CA ALA A 165 -0.67 11.99 -16.91
C ALA A 165 -0.09 12.50 -18.25
N LEU A 166 0.75 13.53 -18.22
CA LEU A 166 1.46 14.04 -19.39
C LEU A 166 2.46 13.03 -19.95
N GLU A 167 3.20 12.32 -19.10
CA GLU A 167 4.12 11.24 -19.49
C GLU A 167 3.38 10.16 -20.28
N VAL A 168 2.27 9.65 -19.76
CA VAL A 168 1.46 8.62 -20.43
C VAL A 168 0.97 9.12 -21.79
N PHE A 169 0.45 10.35 -21.85
CA PHE A 169 -0.03 10.93 -23.10
C PHE A 169 1.08 11.08 -24.14
N GLN A 170 2.24 11.59 -23.74
CA GLN A 170 3.37 11.79 -24.66
C GLN A 170 4.00 10.48 -25.16
N GLN A 171 3.96 9.42 -24.34
CA GLN A 171 4.49 8.10 -24.71
C GLN A 171 3.55 7.30 -25.61
N THR A 172 2.25 7.37 -25.32
CA THR A 172 1.30 6.43 -25.91
C THR A 172 0.30 7.07 -26.87
N GLY A 173 0.21 8.40 -26.87
CA GLY A 173 -0.85 9.13 -27.57
C GLY A 173 -2.23 9.00 -26.93
N LYS A 174 -2.37 8.19 -25.86
CA LYS A 174 -3.63 8.02 -25.11
C LYS A 174 -3.61 8.80 -23.82
N THR A 175 -4.71 9.41 -23.46
CA THR A 175 -4.84 10.08 -22.18
C THR A 175 -4.94 9.08 -21.02
N ILE A 176 -4.55 9.50 -19.83
CA ILE A 176 -4.69 8.65 -18.63
C ILE A 176 -6.17 8.31 -18.35
N SER A 177 -7.08 9.23 -18.68
CA SER A 177 -8.53 9.00 -18.56
C SER A 177 -9.02 7.93 -19.53
N GLN A 178 -8.57 7.93 -20.78
CA GLN A 178 -8.86 6.88 -21.76
C GLN A 178 -8.32 5.53 -21.29
N HIS A 179 -7.04 5.47 -20.90
CA HIS A 179 -6.42 4.25 -20.39
C HIS A 179 -7.18 3.69 -19.18
N ASN A 180 -7.58 4.53 -18.24
CA ASN A 180 -8.36 4.13 -17.08
C ASN A 180 -9.76 3.58 -17.44
N ARG A 181 -10.42 4.12 -18.47
CA ARG A 181 -11.71 3.58 -18.95
C ARG A 181 -11.53 2.20 -19.60
N GLU A 182 -10.54 2.07 -20.48
CA GLU A 182 -10.25 0.80 -21.15
C GLU A 182 -9.91 -0.30 -20.13
N THR A 183 -9.09 0.00 -19.14
CA THR A 183 -8.70 -0.99 -18.12
C THR A 183 -9.83 -1.33 -17.14
N ARG A 184 -10.76 -0.40 -16.86
CA ARG A 184 -11.93 -0.69 -16.03
C ARG A 184 -12.97 -1.61 -16.73
N ALA A 185 -12.94 -1.65 -18.05
CA ALA A 185 -13.82 -2.54 -18.82
C ALA A 185 -13.32 -4.00 -18.84
N LEU A 186 -12.08 -4.25 -18.38
CA LEU A 186 -11.56 -5.61 -18.30
C LEU A 186 -12.27 -6.40 -17.18
N PRO A 187 -12.46 -7.71 -17.37
CA PRO A 187 -13.03 -8.55 -16.32
C PRO A 187 -12.13 -8.59 -15.08
N LEU A 188 -12.74 -8.78 -13.93
CA LEU A 188 -11.98 -8.99 -12.69
C LEU A 188 -11.08 -10.23 -12.83
N ARG A 189 -9.85 -10.14 -12.35
CA ARG A 189 -8.93 -11.27 -12.29
C ARG A 189 -9.35 -12.26 -11.22
N TYR A 190 -9.79 -11.75 -10.06
CA TYR A 190 -10.21 -12.54 -8.91
C TYR A 190 -11.58 -12.07 -8.42
N ASP A 191 -12.39 -13.03 -7.97
CA ASP A 191 -13.61 -12.77 -7.20
C ASP A 191 -13.23 -12.73 -5.72
N ALA A 192 -13.36 -11.59 -5.07
CA ALA A 192 -12.80 -11.38 -3.75
C ALA A 192 -13.84 -11.12 -2.67
N LEU A 193 -13.83 -11.95 -1.62
CA LEU A 193 -14.41 -11.56 -0.34
C LEU A 193 -13.49 -10.54 0.33
N THR A 194 -13.95 -9.32 0.49
CA THR A 194 -13.15 -8.27 1.18
C THR A 194 -13.65 -8.06 2.60
N LEU A 195 -12.77 -8.33 3.57
CA LEU A 195 -12.93 -7.97 4.98
C LEU A 195 -12.18 -6.67 5.26
N SER A 196 -12.89 -5.63 5.68
CA SER A 196 -12.31 -4.33 5.98
C SER A 196 -12.32 -4.08 7.48
N LEU A 197 -11.14 -3.84 8.06
CA LEU A 197 -10.99 -3.57 9.49
C LEU A 197 -11.08 -2.08 9.79
N ALA A 198 -11.79 -1.72 10.84
CA ALA A 198 -11.83 -0.38 11.37
C ALA A 198 -12.03 -0.39 12.90
N PHE A 199 -11.90 0.76 13.52
CA PHE A 199 -12.27 0.97 14.92
C PHE A 199 -13.64 1.67 15.00
N GLN A 200 -14.43 1.34 15.99
CA GLN A 200 -15.69 2.03 16.28
C GLN A 200 -15.45 3.51 16.58
N ARG A 201 -14.39 3.80 17.34
CA ARG A 201 -13.99 5.15 17.73
C ARG A 201 -12.63 5.47 17.10
N ARG A 202 -12.51 6.68 16.60
CA ARG A 202 -11.27 7.19 15.99
C ARG A 202 -10.12 7.28 16.99
N GLU A 203 -10.44 7.62 18.22
CA GLU A 203 -9.51 7.77 19.32
C GLU A 203 -8.80 6.45 19.64
N ASP A 204 -9.51 5.32 19.58
CA ASP A 204 -8.94 3.99 19.81
C ASP A 204 -7.93 3.62 18.70
N MET A 205 -8.25 3.98 17.44
CA MET A 205 -7.32 3.81 16.34
C MET A 205 -6.05 4.66 16.52
N TRP A 206 -6.20 5.91 16.95
CA TRP A 206 -5.05 6.79 17.17
C TRP A 206 -4.17 6.30 18.29
N ALA A 207 -4.74 5.93 19.44
CA ALA A 207 -4.00 5.35 20.56
C ALA A 207 -3.18 4.11 20.14
N ARG A 208 -3.70 3.27 19.25
CA ARG A 208 -2.95 2.12 18.72
C ARG A 208 -1.85 2.53 17.76
N ILE A 209 -2.06 3.55 16.93
CA ILE A 209 -1.03 4.07 16.04
C ILE A 209 0.12 4.65 16.87
N ASP A 210 -0.20 5.46 17.88
CA ASP A 210 0.79 6.11 18.72
C ASP A 210 1.62 5.05 19.49
N ARG A 211 0.95 4.09 20.13
CA ARG A 211 1.63 2.94 20.79
C ARG A 211 2.55 2.20 19.83
N ARG A 212 2.11 1.92 18.60
CA ARG A 212 2.94 1.23 17.61
C ARG A 212 4.18 2.04 17.23
N VAL A 213 4.07 3.35 17.12
CA VAL A 213 5.25 4.19 16.86
C VAL A 213 6.21 4.15 18.05
N ASP A 214 5.70 4.19 19.28
CA ASP A 214 6.54 4.03 20.48
C ASP A 214 7.24 2.66 20.52
N GLU A 215 6.55 1.59 20.14
CA GLU A 215 7.12 0.25 19.98
C GLU A 215 8.21 0.21 18.91
N MET A 216 8.01 0.86 17.75
CA MET A 216 9.03 0.99 16.70
C MET A 216 10.26 1.74 17.18
N MET A 217 10.09 2.83 17.93
CA MET A 217 11.19 3.58 18.52
C MET A 217 11.98 2.72 19.51
N ALA A 218 11.29 2.00 20.39
CA ALA A 218 11.91 1.09 21.35
C ALA A 218 12.63 -0.10 20.68
N ALA A 219 12.13 -0.55 19.50
CA ALA A 219 12.74 -1.61 18.72
C ALA A 219 13.95 -1.17 17.89
N GLY A 220 14.28 0.12 17.84
CA GLY A 220 15.46 0.64 17.15
C GLY A 220 15.19 1.22 15.76
N LEU A 221 14.07 1.87 15.54
CA LEU A 221 13.76 2.54 14.24
C LEU A 221 14.86 3.54 13.83
N ALA A 222 15.42 4.29 14.78
CA ALA A 222 16.48 5.25 14.48
C ALA A 222 17.76 4.56 13.98
N GLU A 223 18.11 3.43 14.57
CA GLU A 223 19.23 2.59 14.20
C GLU A 223 19.04 1.95 12.82
N GLU A 224 17.83 1.45 12.53
CA GLU A 224 17.48 0.91 11.21
C GLU A 224 17.63 1.97 10.11
N VAL A 225 17.10 3.18 10.34
CA VAL A 225 17.23 4.29 9.39
C VAL A 225 18.70 4.73 9.23
N ARG A 226 19.47 4.78 10.32
CA ARG A 226 20.90 5.11 10.27
C ARG A 226 21.67 4.10 9.43
N ALA A 227 21.42 2.79 9.62
CA ALA A 227 22.07 1.74 8.85
C ALA A 227 21.78 1.84 7.34
N LEU A 228 20.55 2.22 6.97
CA LEU A 228 20.18 2.47 5.56
C LEU A 228 20.96 3.67 4.99
N LEU A 229 21.03 4.77 5.73
CA LEU A 229 21.79 5.96 5.33
C LEU A 229 23.29 5.67 5.19
N ASP A 230 23.87 4.97 6.15
CA ASP A 230 25.29 4.61 6.18
C ASP A 230 25.65 3.63 5.04
N SER A 231 24.71 2.78 4.62
CA SER A 231 24.87 1.91 3.46
C SER A 231 24.74 2.63 2.11
N GLY A 232 24.45 3.93 2.10
CA GLY A 232 24.38 4.75 0.90
C GLY A 232 23.01 4.81 0.22
N VAL A 233 21.94 4.31 0.88
CA VAL A 233 20.57 4.39 0.33
C VAL A 233 20.19 5.85 0.10
N PRO A 234 19.79 6.25 -1.12
CA PRO A 234 19.48 7.64 -1.42
C PRO A 234 18.22 8.10 -0.67
N VAL A 235 18.28 9.19 0.08
CA VAL A 235 17.14 9.73 0.84
C VAL A 235 15.93 10.04 -0.07
N ARG A 236 16.16 10.28 -1.36
CA ARG A 236 15.10 10.61 -2.31
C ARG A 236 14.44 9.37 -2.94
N CYS A 237 14.97 8.16 -2.74
CA CYS A 237 14.36 6.95 -3.27
C CYS A 237 12.96 6.71 -2.67
N THR A 238 12.15 5.93 -3.36
CA THR A 238 10.75 5.68 -2.98
C THR A 238 10.63 5.08 -1.58
N ALA A 239 11.50 4.14 -1.24
CA ALA A 239 11.57 3.48 0.06
C ALA A 239 11.74 4.49 1.21
N MET A 240 12.73 5.38 1.10
CA MET A 240 13.02 6.39 2.12
C MET A 240 11.99 7.53 2.23
N GLN A 241 10.98 7.57 1.35
CA GLN A 241 9.82 8.45 1.48
C GLN A 241 8.70 7.84 2.33
N ALA A 242 8.85 6.60 2.82
CA ALA A 242 7.93 5.99 3.76
C ALA A 242 7.82 6.80 5.06
N ILE A 243 6.62 6.83 5.63
CA ILE A 243 6.38 7.41 6.97
C ILE A 243 7.23 6.62 7.98
N GLY A 244 7.92 7.34 8.84
CA GLY A 244 8.91 6.78 9.75
C GLY A 244 10.33 6.99 9.23
N TYR A 245 10.63 6.57 8.01
CA TYR A 245 11.97 6.68 7.41
C TYR A 245 12.29 8.12 7.01
N LYS A 246 11.36 8.80 6.38
CA LYS A 246 11.55 10.18 5.92
C LYS A 246 11.82 11.14 7.08
N GLU A 247 10.98 11.08 8.10
CA GLU A 247 11.04 11.93 9.28
C GLU A 247 12.32 11.64 10.08
N MET A 248 12.61 10.36 10.32
CA MET A 248 13.79 9.93 11.06
C MET A 248 15.08 10.27 10.31
N ALA A 249 15.14 10.05 8.98
CA ALA A 249 16.29 10.43 8.16
C ALA A 249 16.55 11.94 8.19
N ALA A 250 15.50 12.76 8.21
CA ALA A 250 15.63 14.20 8.33
C ALA A 250 16.23 14.61 9.69
N ALA A 251 15.77 14.00 10.78
CA ALA A 251 16.30 14.25 12.13
C ALA A 251 17.77 13.82 12.23
N LEU A 252 18.12 12.61 11.81
CA LEU A 252 19.47 12.07 11.90
C LEU A 252 20.50 12.88 11.08
N ARG A 253 20.12 13.37 9.90
CA ARG A 253 21.02 14.16 9.03
C ARG A 253 21.14 15.63 9.45
N GLY A 254 20.06 16.18 10.03
CA GLY A 254 20.01 17.59 10.43
C GLY A 254 20.47 17.84 11.87
N GLY A 255 20.90 16.82 12.61
CA GLY A 255 21.16 16.94 14.05
C GLY A 255 19.91 17.27 14.87
N GLY A 256 18.74 16.90 14.35
CA GLY A 256 17.46 17.15 14.96
C GLY A 256 17.11 16.17 16.09
N ASP A 257 16.01 16.47 16.78
CA ASP A 257 15.51 15.65 17.88
C ASP A 257 14.76 14.42 17.35
N VAL A 258 15.27 13.24 17.68
CA VAL A 258 14.66 11.93 17.38
C VAL A 258 13.27 11.79 18.04
N CYS A 259 13.07 12.37 19.24
CA CYS A 259 11.77 12.36 19.90
C CYS A 259 10.73 13.22 19.14
N ALA A 260 11.16 14.38 18.67
CA ALA A 260 10.30 15.22 17.82
C ALA A 260 9.94 14.52 16.50
N ALA A 261 10.87 13.79 15.91
CA ALA A 261 10.61 12.96 14.73
C ALA A 261 9.56 11.86 15.02
N ALA A 262 9.62 11.22 16.19
CA ALA A 262 8.62 10.22 16.59
C ALA A 262 7.21 10.82 16.69
N GLU A 263 7.05 12.02 17.25
CA GLU A 263 5.74 12.70 17.31
C GLU A 263 5.22 13.06 15.91
N GLU A 264 6.10 13.50 15.01
CA GLU A 264 5.71 13.74 13.61
C GLU A 264 5.29 12.45 12.91
N ILE A 265 5.97 11.32 13.17
CA ILE A 265 5.62 10.00 12.65
C ILE A 265 4.22 9.59 13.12
N LYS A 266 3.87 9.78 14.41
CA LYS A 266 2.52 9.52 14.94
C LYS A 266 1.47 10.32 14.16
N LEU A 267 1.68 11.63 14.04
CA LEU A 267 0.76 12.51 13.31
C LEU A 267 0.59 12.09 11.84
N ARG A 268 1.69 11.80 11.14
CA ARG A 268 1.65 11.38 9.72
C ARG A 268 0.97 10.03 9.54
N SER A 269 1.18 9.09 10.49
CA SER A 269 0.53 7.77 10.49
C SER A 269 -0.97 7.88 10.71
N GLN A 270 -1.43 8.76 11.62
CA GLN A 270 -2.85 9.05 11.83
C GLN A 270 -3.50 9.64 10.56
N GLN A 271 -2.82 10.59 9.90
CA GLN A 271 -3.28 11.16 8.62
C GLN A 271 -3.34 10.10 7.51
N TYR A 272 -2.36 9.20 7.47
CA TYR A 272 -2.34 8.11 6.51
C TYR A 272 -3.49 7.12 6.75
N ALA A 273 -3.71 6.71 8.00
CA ALA A 273 -4.84 5.85 8.37
C ALA A 273 -6.20 6.44 7.95
N LYS A 274 -6.39 7.76 8.09
CA LYS A 274 -7.59 8.45 7.60
C LYS A 274 -7.74 8.34 6.08
N ARG A 275 -6.64 8.48 5.31
CA ARG A 275 -6.67 8.31 3.85
C ARG A 275 -6.99 6.86 3.45
N GLN A 276 -6.42 5.88 4.16
CA GLN A 276 -6.73 4.46 3.93
C GLN A 276 -8.21 4.15 4.17
N LEU A 277 -8.79 4.60 5.28
CA LEU A 277 -10.22 4.43 5.54
C LEU A 277 -11.11 5.09 4.48
N THR A 278 -10.72 6.29 4.01
CA THR A 278 -11.44 6.96 2.92
C THR A 278 -11.38 6.16 1.62
N TRP A 279 -10.28 5.48 1.36
CA TRP A 279 -10.14 4.58 0.22
C TRP A 279 -11.04 3.37 0.35
N PHE A 280 -10.92 2.62 1.46
CA PHE A 280 -11.63 1.37 1.66
C PHE A 280 -13.15 1.51 1.79
N ARG A 281 -13.65 2.67 2.21
CA ARG A 281 -15.10 2.98 2.21
C ARG A 281 -15.73 2.98 0.81
N ARG A 282 -14.92 3.05 -0.26
CA ARG A 282 -15.38 2.98 -1.64
C ARG A 282 -15.44 1.55 -2.18
N THR A 283 -14.95 0.57 -1.43
CA THR A 283 -14.96 -0.84 -1.85
C THR A 283 -16.37 -1.39 -1.66
N GLU A 284 -17.07 -1.59 -2.78
CA GLU A 284 -18.42 -2.15 -2.77
C GLU A 284 -18.41 -3.58 -2.26
N GLY A 285 -19.42 -3.96 -1.49
CA GLY A 285 -19.56 -5.33 -0.96
C GLY A 285 -18.60 -5.69 0.17
N ALA A 286 -17.71 -4.80 0.60
CA ALA A 286 -16.81 -5.07 1.71
C ALA A 286 -17.56 -5.33 3.02
N LYS A 287 -17.17 -6.41 3.72
CA LYS A 287 -17.68 -6.77 5.05
C LYS A 287 -16.81 -6.07 6.09
N TRP A 288 -17.39 -5.16 6.84
CA TRP A 288 -16.66 -4.38 7.84
C TRP A 288 -16.65 -5.09 9.19
N LEU A 289 -15.46 -5.22 9.77
CA LEU A 289 -15.21 -5.69 11.13
C LEU A 289 -14.74 -4.50 11.98
N PHE A 290 -15.52 -4.16 13.00
CA PHE A 290 -15.25 -3.01 13.83
C PHE A 290 -14.68 -3.44 15.19
N TRP A 291 -13.51 -2.90 15.52
CA TRP A 291 -12.87 -3.09 16.82
C TRP A 291 -13.44 -2.13 17.87
N GLY A 292 -13.58 -2.61 19.10
CA GLY A 292 -13.56 -1.76 20.29
C GLY A 292 -12.16 -1.27 20.62
N PRO A 293 -11.93 -0.72 21.82
CA PRO A 293 -10.60 -0.30 22.26
C PRO A 293 -9.55 -1.42 22.17
N GLU A 294 -9.96 -2.65 22.54
CA GLU A 294 -9.16 -3.86 22.39
C GLU A 294 -9.78 -4.77 21.31
N PRO A 295 -9.01 -5.17 20.27
CA PRO A 295 -9.47 -6.07 19.23
C PRO A 295 -9.74 -7.48 19.73
N ASP A 296 -10.96 -7.98 19.53
CA ASP A 296 -11.34 -9.38 19.79
C ASP A 296 -11.12 -10.20 18.50
N PHE A 297 -9.91 -10.74 18.35
CA PHE A 297 -9.55 -11.55 17.18
C PHE A 297 -10.32 -12.86 17.09
N GLU A 298 -10.72 -13.46 18.23
CA GLU A 298 -11.50 -14.70 18.22
C GLU A 298 -12.91 -14.48 17.67
N ALA A 299 -13.58 -13.42 18.10
CA ALA A 299 -14.88 -13.03 17.55
C ALA A 299 -14.78 -12.64 16.06
N ALA A 300 -13.71 -11.93 15.69
CA ALA A 300 -13.45 -11.59 14.29
C ALA A 300 -13.23 -12.83 13.42
N CYS A 301 -12.46 -13.82 13.90
CA CYS A 301 -12.27 -15.07 13.18
C CYS A 301 -13.58 -15.83 12.99
N ARG A 302 -14.39 -15.97 14.05
CA ARG A 302 -15.72 -16.63 13.94
C ARG A 302 -16.62 -15.94 12.91
N THR A 303 -16.66 -14.61 12.93
CA THR A 303 -17.44 -13.82 11.97
C THR A 303 -16.90 -13.96 10.56
N SER A 304 -15.57 -13.92 10.40
CA SER A 304 -14.90 -14.08 9.11
C SER A 304 -15.15 -15.47 8.51
N THR A 305 -15.10 -16.53 9.32
CA THR A 305 -15.39 -17.90 8.86
C THR A 305 -16.80 -18.01 8.28
N LYS A 306 -17.81 -17.42 8.92
CA LYS A 306 -19.18 -17.38 8.36
C LYS A 306 -19.23 -16.70 6.98
N TYR A 307 -18.52 -15.58 6.82
CA TYR A 307 -18.45 -14.92 5.52
C TYR A 307 -17.70 -15.74 4.47
N LEU A 308 -16.66 -16.49 4.87
CA LEU A 308 -15.94 -17.40 3.98
C LEU A 308 -16.85 -18.55 3.50
N GLU A 309 -17.64 -19.16 4.40
CA GLU A 309 -18.65 -20.18 4.09
C GLU A 309 -19.74 -19.64 3.15
N GLU A 310 -20.33 -18.48 3.47
CA GLU A 310 -21.34 -17.83 2.64
C GLU A 310 -20.83 -17.50 1.24
N PHE A 311 -19.56 -17.13 1.12
CA PHE A 311 -18.91 -16.80 -0.15
C PHE A 311 -18.45 -18.08 -0.90
N GLY A 312 -18.38 -19.22 -0.24
CA GLY A 312 -17.91 -20.51 -0.78
C GLY A 312 -16.41 -20.52 -1.01
N LEU A 313 -15.64 -20.04 -0.02
CA LEU A 313 -14.18 -20.14 0.05
C LEU A 313 -13.70 -21.28 0.93
N VAL A 314 -14.56 -21.76 1.82
CA VAL A 314 -14.33 -22.89 2.75
C VAL A 314 -15.59 -23.68 2.94
#